data_1602a7d6bbb53cc8709921df80b04832
#
_entry.id   1602a7d6bbb53cc8709921df80b04832
#
_cell.length_a   1.000
_cell.length_b   1.000
_cell.length_c   1.000
_cell.angle_alpha   90.00
_cell.angle_beta   90.00
_cell.angle_gamma   90.00
#
_symmetry.space_group_name_H-M   'P 1'
#
loop_
_entity.id
_entity.type
_entity.pdbx_description
1 polymer ?
#
loop_
_entity_poly.entity_id
_entity_poly.type
_entity_poly.pdbx_seq_one_letter_code
_entity_poly.pdbx_strand_id
1 'polypeptide(L)'
;MYQMYGATDFATFYPYVLGYMIAYMPTLALVNSISFRQMKDPAKEFSLVRVFGTIGWIVAGLLISWLAWDAQANANDGMLKNTFLMVAIASAVLGLFSFTLPATPPQAQDGEKQSIGSILGLDALKLLGDRNFLMFFIASVLICIPLAFYYQNANPFLSEIGVANPTGKMTIGQASEVLFMLLLPLFFKKFGFKKTILAGMLAWTLRYILFAYGNAGEGAFMLIVGIALHGICYDFFFVSGQIYTDTKAGEKYKSAAQGLITLATYGVGMLIGFWVAGQISDTYLLSDGSHDWTNIWLLPAAFALVVMGLFALFFKNEKIAYKS
;
A
#
# COMPACT_ATOMS: atom_id res chain seq x y z
N MET A 1 -3.33 -20.16 -3.02
CA MET A 1 -2.40 -19.94 -4.13
C MET A 1 -2.23 -21.17 -5.03
N TYR A 2 -1.83 -22.32 -4.51
CA TYR A 2 -1.67 -23.53 -5.35
C TYR A 2 -2.97 -23.94 -6.08
N GLN A 3 -4.10 -23.89 -5.40
CA GLN A 3 -5.41 -24.17 -6.02
C GLN A 3 -5.81 -23.12 -7.08
N MET A 4 -5.39 -21.86 -6.89
CA MET A 4 -5.62 -20.81 -7.89
C MET A 4 -4.81 -21.06 -9.18
N TYR A 5 -3.63 -21.65 -9.08
CA TYR A 5 -2.83 -22.06 -10.23
C TYR A 5 -3.56 -23.08 -11.14
N GLY A 6 -4.34 -23.97 -10.54
CA GLY A 6 -5.10 -24.99 -11.25
C GLY A 6 -6.53 -24.58 -11.65
N ALA A 7 -7.00 -23.42 -11.24
CA ALA A 7 -8.36 -22.97 -11.54
C ALA A 7 -8.50 -22.57 -13.02
N THR A 8 -9.59 -23.00 -13.64
CA THR A 8 -9.88 -22.77 -15.08
C THR A 8 -11.04 -21.82 -15.31
N ASP A 9 -11.80 -21.49 -14.28
CA ASP A 9 -12.98 -20.63 -14.32
C ASP A 9 -13.09 -19.77 -13.05
N PHE A 10 -13.92 -18.72 -13.15
CA PHE A 10 -14.10 -17.77 -12.04
C PHE A 10 -14.72 -18.41 -10.78
N ALA A 11 -15.64 -19.33 -10.96
CA ALA A 11 -16.35 -19.95 -9.82
C ALA A 11 -15.42 -20.83 -8.98
N THR A 12 -14.46 -21.49 -9.63
CA THR A 12 -13.40 -22.25 -8.93
C THR A 12 -12.28 -21.36 -8.40
N PHE A 13 -11.96 -20.24 -9.08
CA PHE A 13 -10.89 -19.33 -8.70
C PHE A 13 -11.24 -18.46 -7.49
N TYR A 14 -12.42 -17.84 -7.49
CA TYR A 14 -12.80 -16.82 -6.52
C TYR A 14 -12.79 -17.27 -5.05
N PRO A 15 -13.29 -18.47 -4.68
CA PRO A 15 -13.26 -18.93 -3.29
C PRO A 15 -11.83 -19.05 -2.73
N TYR A 16 -10.86 -19.44 -3.57
CA TYR A 16 -9.47 -19.53 -3.16
C TYR A 16 -8.81 -18.16 -3.02
N VAL A 17 -9.18 -17.17 -3.86
CA VAL A 17 -8.78 -15.78 -3.69
C VAL A 17 -9.28 -15.25 -2.35
N LEU A 18 -10.57 -15.46 -2.05
CA LEU A 18 -11.17 -15.01 -0.81
C LEU A 18 -10.49 -15.66 0.41
N GLY A 19 -10.29 -16.98 0.38
CA GLY A 19 -9.59 -17.70 1.44
C GLY A 19 -8.14 -17.22 1.63
N TYR A 20 -7.44 -16.94 0.53
CA TYR A 20 -6.10 -16.35 0.58
C TYR A 20 -6.12 -14.96 1.23
N MET A 21 -7.03 -14.09 0.83
CA MET A 21 -7.13 -12.73 1.37
C MET A 21 -7.46 -12.72 2.86
N ILE A 22 -8.37 -13.58 3.30
CA ILE A 22 -8.71 -13.74 4.73
C ILE A 22 -7.47 -14.16 5.54
N ALA A 23 -6.63 -15.04 5.00
CA ALA A 23 -5.41 -15.48 5.67
C ALA A 23 -4.27 -14.46 5.58
N TYR A 24 -4.13 -13.76 4.45
CA TYR A 24 -3.01 -12.86 4.16
C TYR A 24 -3.16 -11.49 4.83
N MET A 25 -4.34 -10.87 4.76
CA MET A 25 -4.51 -9.48 5.25
C MET A 25 -4.13 -9.29 6.72
N PRO A 26 -4.46 -10.19 7.66
CA PRO A 26 -4.02 -10.05 9.05
C PRO A 26 -2.49 -10.09 9.21
N THR A 27 -1.78 -10.80 8.32
CA THR A 27 -0.31 -10.90 8.42
C THR A 27 0.37 -9.55 8.23
N LEU A 28 -0.21 -8.62 7.48
CA LEU A 28 0.32 -7.26 7.28
C LEU A 28 0.37 -6.49 8.60
N ALA A 29 -0.69 -6.56 9.39
CA ALA A 29 -0.73 -5.92 10.71
C ALA A 29 0.18 -6.64 11.72
N LEU A 30 0.25 -7.98 11.67
CA LEU A 30 1.09 -8.78 12.55
C LEU A 30 2.58 -8.51 12.32
N VAL A 31 3.03 -8.43 11.06
CA VAL A 31 4.43 -8.10 10.74
C VAL A 31 4.83 -6.75 11.32
N ASN A 32 3.99 -5.72 11.15
CA ASN A 32 4.24 -4.41 11.75
C ASN A 32 4.28 -4.51 13.27
N SER A 33 3.32 -5.18 13.88
CA SER A 33 3.23 -5.32 15.33
C SER A 33 4.44 -6.04 15.93
N ILE A 34 4.88 -7.15 15.33
CA ILE A 34 6.08 -7.89 15.74
C ILE A 34 7.31 -6.99 15.62
N SER A 35 7.46 -6.30 14.48
CA SER A 35 8.57 -5.40 14.23
C SER A 35 8.64 -4.29 15.29
N PHE A 36 7.54 -3.59 15.53
CA PHE A 36 7.50 -2.51 16.52
C PHE A 36 7.81 -2.97 17.96
N ARG A 37 7.47 -4.20 18.32
CA ARG A 37 7.78 -4.76 19.64
C ARG A 37 9.26 -5.07 19.84
N GLN A 38 9.99 -5.32 18.77
CA GLN A 38 11.43 -5.61 18.82
C GLN A 38 12.30 -4.35 18.68
N MET A 39 11.71 -3.19 18.37
CA MET A 39 12.42 -1.93 18.15
C MET A 39 12.46 -1.07 19.41
N LYS A 40 13.61 -0.39 19.62
CA LYS A 40 13.76 0.62 20.66
C LYS A 40 13.30 2.00 20.19
N ASP A 41 13.57 2.35 18.94
CA ASP A 41 13.20 3.62 18.30
C ASP A 41 12.52 3.34 16.97
N PRO A 42 11.18 3.12 16.95
CA PRO A 42 10.44 2.82 15.73
C PRO A 42 10.63 3.86 14.63
N ALA A 43 10.82 5.13 14.98
CA ALA A 43 11.00 6.20 14.01
C ALA A 43 12.29 6.10 13.20
N LYS A 44 13.32 5.51 13.77
CA LYS A 44 14.61 5.29 13.10
C LYS A 44 14.73 3.90 12.50
N GLU A 45 14.23 2.89 13.21
CA GLU A 45 14.51 1.49 12.92
C GLU A 45 13.46 0.88 11.96
N PHE A 46 12.20 1.33 12.02
CA PHE A 46 11.12 0.70 11.25
C PHE A 46 11.34 0.82 9.73
N SER A 47 11.81 1.96 9.26
CA SER A 47 12.10 2.15 7.83
C SER A 47 13.16 1.17 7.32
N LEU A 48 14.19 0.87 8.13
CA LEU A 48 15.24 -0.09 7.78
C LEU A 48 14.70 -1.52 7.66
N VAL A 49 13.77 -1.92 8.52
CA VAL A 49 13.12 -3.23 8.45
C VAL A 49 12.15 -3.29 7.27
N ARG A 50 11.36 -2.23 7.09
CA ARG A 50 10.34 -2.16 6.04
C ARG A 50 10.91 -2.21 4.63
N VAL A 51 12.12 -1.68 4.43
CA VAL A 51 12.84 -1.70 3.13
C VAL A 51 13.00 -3.11 2.56
N PHE A 52 13.17 -4.14 3.41
CA PHE A 52 13.29 -5.52 2.92
C PHE A 52 12.01 -6.01 2.24
N GLY A 53 10.84 -5.50 2.64
CA GLY A 53 9.58 -5.78 1.94
C GLY A 53 9.59 -5.25 0.51
N THR A 54 10.07 -4.03 0.31
CA THR A 54 10.19 -3.42 -1.02
C THR A 54 11.23 -4.11 -1.89
N ILE A 55 12.36 -4.51 -1.29
CA ILE A 55 13.37 -5.34 -2.00
C ILE A 55 12.74 -6.65 -2.47
N GLY A 56 11.92 -7.31 -1.63
CA GLY A 56 11.17 -8.51 -2.01
C GLY A 56 10.25 -8.28 -3.22
N TRP A 57 9.57 -7.14 -3.29
CA TRP A 57 8.76 -6.75 -4.44
C TRP A 57 9.60 -6.58 -5.72
N ILE A 58 10.74 -5.90 -5.62
CA ILE A 58 11.68 -5.73 -6.75
C ILE A 58 12.15 -7.09 -7.26
N VAL A 59 12.61 -7.95 -6.36
CA VAL A 59 13.11 -9.30 -6.70
C VAL A 59 12.01 -10.12 -7.38
N ALA A 60 10.79 -10.11 -6.85
CA ALA A 60 9.66 -10.83 -7.44
C ALA A 60 9.31 -10.29 -8.83
N GLY A 61 9.23 -8.97 -9.00
CA GLY A 61 8.95 -8.33 -10.29
C GLY A 61 10.02 -8.62 -11.34
N LEU A 62 11.29 -8.51 -10.98
CA LEU A 62 12.41 -8.83 -11.88
C LEU A 62 12.44 -10.32 -12.25
N LEU A 63 12.12 -11.21 -11.31
CA LEU A 63 12.04 -12.64 -11.58
C LEU A 63 10.93 -12.97 -12.57
N ILE A 64 9.74 -12.39 -12.40
CA ILE A 64 8.61 -12.55 -13.32
C ILE A 64 8.98 -12.06 -14.72
N SER A 65 9.61 -10.90 -14.82
CA SER A 65 10.05 -10.32 -16.09
C SER A 65 11.19 -11.11 -16.73
N TRP A 66 12.16 -11.58 -15.95
CA TRP A 66 13.25 -12.42 -16.44
C TRP A 66 12.78 -13.76 -16.98
N LEU A 67 11.77 -14.36 -16.35
CA LEU A 67 11.12 -15.59 -16.81
C LEU A 67 10.12 -15.34 -17.96
N ALA A 68 9.94 -14.07 -18.35
CA ALA A 68 9.01 -13.62 -19.40
C ALA A 68 7.54 -14.09 -19.19
N TRP A 69 7.12 -14.28 -17.94
CA TRP A 69 5.74 -14.69 -17.64
C TRP A 69 4.72 -13.58 -17.89
N ASP A 70 5.17 -12.32 -17.82
CA ASP A 70 4.40 -11.10 -18.10
C ASP A 70 4.48 -10.63 -19.54
N ALA A 71 5.29 -11.27 -20.39
CA ALA A 71 5.33 -10.99 -21.81
C ALA A 71 3.96 -11.27 -22.43
N GLN A 72 3.45 -10.34 -23.26
CA GLN A 72 2.08 -10.40 -23.77
C GLN A 72 1.74 -11.73 -24.46
N ALA A 73 2.65 -12.28 -25.25
CA ALA A 73 2.48 -13.61 -25.86
C ALA A 73 2.36 -14.71 -24.79
N ASN A 74 3.26 -14.72 -23.82
CA ASN A 74 3.27 -15.73 -22.76
C ASN A 74 2.10 -15.57 -21.79
N ALA A 75 1.63 -14.34 -21.53
CA ALA A 75 0.46 -14.09 -20.72
C ALA A 75 -0.81 -14.64 -21.39
N ASN A 76 -0.95 -14.46 -22.71
CA ASN A 76 -2.05 -15.04 -23.47
C ASN A 76 -2.01 -16.57 -23.51
N ASP A 77 -0.83 -17.18 -23.46
CA ASP A 77 -0.65 -18.63 -23.35
C ASP A 77 -0.84 -19.17 -21.91
N GLY A 78 -1.24 -18.30 -20.98
CA GLY A 78 -1.52 -18.65 -19.58
C GLY A 78 -0.28 -18.82 -18.71
N MET A 79 0.90 -18.37 -19.13
CA MET A 79 2.14 -18.45 -18.34
C MET A 79 2.09 -17.57 -17.08
N LEU A 80 1.27 -16.50 -17.08
CA LEU A 80 1.10 -15.61 -15.94
C LEU A 80 0.58 -16.34 -14.68
N LYS A 81 -0.16 -17.45 -14.85
CA LYS A 81 -0.61 -18.30 -13.74
C LYS A 81 0.54 -18.84 -12.87
N ASN A 82 1.76 -18.94 -13.43
CA ASN A 82 2.94 -19.40 -12.69
C ASN A 82 3.27 -18.50 -11.50
N THR A 83 2.82 -17.25 -11.53
CA THR A 83 2.93 -16.33 -10.36
C THR A 83 2.20 -16.88 -9.13
N PHE A 84 1.08 -17.57 -9.30
CA PHE A 84 0.38 -18.21 -8.18
C PHE A 84 1.19 -19.36 -7.57
N LEU A 85 1.88 -20.15 -8.41
CA LEU A 85 2.76 -21.21 -7.92
C LEU A 85 3.98 -20.63 -7.20
N MET A 86 4.60 -19.58 -7.75
CA MET A 86 5.70 -18.86 -7.11
C MET A 86 5.30 -18.35 -5.74
N VAL A 87 4.14 -17.70 -5.62
CA VAL A 87 3.62 -17.21 -4.34
C VAL A 87 3.29 -18.35 -3.38
N ALA A 88 2.79 -19.49 -3.87
CA ALA A 88 2.52 -20.67 -3.03
C ALA A 88 3.81 -21.19 -2.38
N ILE A 89 4.89 -21.30 -3.16
CA ILE A 89 6.22 -21.72 -2.67
C ILE A 89 6.76 -20.68 -1.66
N ALA A 90 6.75 -19.40 -2.02
CA ALA A 90 7.23 -18.33 -1.15
C ALA A 90 6.45 -18.28 0.18
N SER A 91 5.12 -18.49 0.13
CA SER A 91 4.28 -18.54 1.34
C SER A 91 4.61 -19.75 2.24
N ALA A 92 4.91 -20.92 1.64
CA ALA A 92 5.33 -22.08 2.39
C ALA A 92 6.69 -21.84 3.09
N VAL A 93 7.66 -21.24 2.36
CA VAL A 93 8.95 -20.86 2.93
C VAL A 93 8.78 -19.84 4.05
N LEU A 94 7.94 -18.81 3.86
CA LEU A 94 7.62 -17.83 4.90
C LEU A 94 6.97 -18.50 6.13
N GLY A 95 6.07 -19.45 5.92
CA GLY A 95 5.45 -20.23 6.99
C GLY A 95 6.49 -20.96 7.83
N LEU A 96 7.44 -21.65 7.19
CA LEU A 96 8.55 -22.31 7.89
C LEU A 96 9.45 -21.30 8.60
N PHE A 97 9.79 -20.19 7.94
CA PHE A 97 10.61 -19.13 8.54
C PHE A 97 9.94 -18.49 9.76
N SER A 98 8.61 -18.42 9.79
CA SER A 98 7.89 -17.80 10.91
C SER A 98 8.16 -18.45 12.26
N PHE A 99 8.54 -19.75 12.28
CA PHE A 99 8.93 -20.45 13.51
C PHE A 99 10.29 -19.99 14.07
N THR A 100 11.09 -19.28 13.30
CA THR A 100 12.39 -18.74 13.74
C THR A 100 12.28 -17.31 14.28
N LEU A 101 11.10 -16.69 14.17
CA LEU A 101 10.90 -15.32 14.63
C LEU A 101 10.98 -15.21 16.17
N PRO A 102 11.41 -14.05 16.71
CA PRO A 102 11.44 -13.83 18.16
C PRO A 102 10.07 -14.04 18.80
N ALA A 103 10.04 -14.67 19.95
CA ALA A 103 8.81 -14.84 20.71
C ALA A 103 8.21 -13.48 21.09
N THR A 104 6.99 -13.24 20.65
CA THR A 104 6.23 -12.02 20.91
C THR A 104 4.88 -12.39 21.52
N PRO A 105 4.86 -12.91 22.78
CA PRO A 105 3.63 -13.34 23.40
C PRO A 105 2.67 -12.15 23.55
N PRO A 106 1.35 -12.40 23.48
CA PRO A 106 0.36 -11.37 23.82
C PRO A 106 0.62 -10.86 25.24
N GLN A 107 0.53 -9.54 25.44
CA GLN A 107 0.57 -9.00 26.77
C GLN A 107 -0.79 -9.30 27.44
N ALA A 108 -0.88 -10.43 28.14
CA ALA A 108 -1.99 -10.69 29.04
C ALA A 108 -1.88 -9.68 30.21
N GLN A 109 -2.91 -8.89 30.44
CA GLN A 109 -3.04 -8.16 31.70
C GLN A 109 -3.51 -9.19 32.73
N ASP A 110 -2.66 -9.47 33.72
CA ASP A 110 -2.99 -10.35 34.83
C ASP A 110 -4.28 -9.87 35.48
N GLY A 111 -5.31 -10.73 35.46
CA GLY A 111 -6.57 -10.52 36.17
C GLY A 111 -7.74 -9.88 35.40
N GLU A 112 -7.57 -9.32 34.21
CA GLU A 112 -8.70 -8.84 33.39
C GLU A 112 -9.26 -9.98 32.51
N LYS A 113 -10.55 -10.30 32.69
CA LYS A 113 -11.29 -11.14 31.74
C LYS A 113 -11.29 -10.44 30.38
N GLN A 114 -10.58 -11.02 29.40
CA GLN A 114 -10.59 -10.49 28.04
C GLN A 114 -12.02 -10.54 27.50
N SER A 115 -12.58 -9.39 27.18
CA SER A 115 -13.86 -9.32 26.49
C SER A 115 -13.72 -9.76 25.04
N ILE A 116 -14.78 -10.28 24.42
CA ILE A 116 -14.78 -10.60 22.97
C ILE A 116 -14.36 -9.36 22.16
N GLY A 117 -14.77 -8.16 22.56
CA GLY A 117 -14.37 -6.90 21.93
C GLY A 117 -12.86 -6.66 21.99
N SER A 118 -12.21 -6.99 23.10
CA SER A 118 -10.76 -6.89 23.25
C SER A 118 -10.03 -7.90 22.36
N ILE A 119 -10.53 -9.14 22.28
CA ILE A 119 -9.98 -10.18 21.40
C ILE A 119 -10.09 -9.78 19.92
N LEU A 120 -11.21 -9.16 19.53
CA LEU A 120 -11.45 -8.64 18.18
C LEU A 120 -10.72 -7.33 17.88
N GLY A 121 -9.98 -6.77 18.85
CA GLY A 121 -9.26 -5.51 18.69
C GLY A 121 -10.15 -4.26 18.64
N LEU A 122 -11.45 -4.38 19.01
CA LEU A 122 -12.40 -3.26 19.00
C LEU A 122 -12.03 -2.15 19.97
N ASP A 123 -11.18 -2.43 20.95
CA ASP A 123 -10.63 -1.42 21.86
C ASP A 123 -9.84 -0.34 21.12
N ALA A 124 -9.23 -0.64 19.98
CA ALA A 124 -8.55 0.35 19.15
C ALA A 124 -9.50 1.44 18.60
N LEU A 125 -10.81 1.16 18.52
CA LEU A 125 -11.80 2.16 18.12
C LEU A 125 -11.84 3.36 19.09
N LYS A 126 -11.39 3.19 20.34
CA LYS A 126 -11.26 4.29 21.30
C LYS A 126 -10.28 5.37 20.82
N LEU A 127 -9.31 5.00 19.97
CA LEU A 127 -8.38 5.96 19.36
C LEU A 127 -9.09 6.96 18.44
N LEU A 128 -10.22 6.59 17.85
CA LEU A 128 -11.04 7.48 17.03
C LEU A 128 -11.68 8.64 17.86
N GLY A 129 -11.66 8.55 19.18
CA GLY A 129 -12.00 9.68 20.08
C GLY A 129 -10.97 10.81 20.05
N ASP A 130 -9.71 10.53 19.69
CA ASP A 130 -8.71 11.57 19.43
C ASP A 130 -8.97 12.21 18.06
N ARG A 131 -9.20 13.52 18.03
CA ARG A 131 -9.55 14.24 16.79
C ARG A 131 -8.50 14.10 15.69
N ASN A 132 -7.22 14.13 16.05
CA ASN A 132 -6.15 14.02 15.07
C ASN A 132 -6.04 12.60 14.52
N PHE A 133 -6.18 11.59 15.39
CA PHE A 133 -6.20 10.20 14.94
C PHE A 133 -7.41 9.92 14.03
N LEU A 134 -8.59 10.46 14.37
CA LEU A 134 -9.78 10.35 13.52
C LEU A 134 -9.56 11.00 12.14
N MET A 135 -8.96 12.21 12.09
CA MET A 135 -8.64 12.86 10.82
C MET A 135 -7.63 12.06 10.00
N PHE A 136 -6.62 11.49 10.64
CA PHE A 136 -5.67 10.61 9.98
C PHE A 136 -6.35 9.31 9.49
N PHE A 137 -7.22 8.71 10.27
CA PHE A 137 -7.98 7.51 9.90
C PHE A 137 -8.85 7.76 8.66
N ILE A 138 -9.64 8.84 8.66
CA ILE A 138 -10.48 9.22 7.52
C ILE A 138 -9.61 9.50 6.28
N ALA A 139 -8.52 10.26 6.43
CA ALA A 139 -7.60 10.52 5.33
C ALA A 139 -6.97 9.23 4.79
N SER A 140 -6.70 8.24 5.65
CA SER A 140 -6.17 6.94 5.26
C SER A 140 -7.15 6.12 4.41
N VAL A 141 -8.43 6.15 4.74
CA VAL A 141 -9.48 5.54 3.91
C VAL A 141 -9.55 6.25 2.56
N LEU A 142 -9.65 7.58 2.57
CA LEU A 142 -9.87 8.38 1.36
C LEU A 142 -8.68 8.32 0.40
N ILE A 143 -7.43 8.37 0.88
CA ILE A 143 -6.25 8.35 0.00
C ILE A 143 -6.03 6.99 -0.66
N CYS A 144 -6.60 5.91 -0.11
CA CYS A 144 -6.56 4.60 -0.75
C CYS A 144 -7.44 4.52 -1.99
N ILE A 145 -8.40 5.43 -2.17
CA ILE A 145 -9.19 5.52 -3.41
C ILE A 145 -8.27 5.85 -4.59
N PRO A 146 -7.52 6.98 -4.62
CA PRO A 146 -6.55 7.21 -5.67
C PRO A 146 -5.45 6.13 -5.75
N LEU A 147 -5.04 5.54 -4.64
CA LEU A 147 -4.07 4.44 -4.67
C LEU A 147 -4.59 3.23 -5.47
N ALA A 148 -5.87 2.88 -5.32
CA ALA A 148 -6.50 1.80 -6.07
C ALA A 148 -6.49 2.05 -7.59
N PHE A 149 -6.68 3.31 -8.02
CA PHE A 149 -6.52 3.68 -9.44
C PHE A 149 -5.15 3.33 -9.97
N TYR A 150 -4.10 3.58 -9.18
CA TYR A 150 -2.76 3.21 -9.59
C TYR A 150 -2.59 1.70 -9.75
N TYR A 151 -3.00 0.93 -8.75
CA TYR A 151 -2.84 -0.53 -8.80
C TYR A 151 -3.66 -1.19 -9.91
N GLN A 152 -4.84 -0.66 -10.21
CA GLN A 152 -5.69 -1.18 -11.26
C GLN A 152 -5.24 -0.74 -12.65
N ASN A 153 -4.90 0.52 -12.83
CA ASN A 153 -4.82 1.15 -14.15
C ASN A 153 -3.39 1.44 -14.63
N ALA A 154 -2.37 1.48 -13.75
CA ALA A 154 -1.05 1.94 -14.18
C ALA A 154 -0.41 1.03 -15.24
N ASN A 155 -0.46 -0.28 -15.08
CA ASN A 155 0.12 -1.20 -16.06
C ASN A 155 -0.70 -1.24 -17.37
N PRO A 156 -2.05 -1.41 -17.35
CA PRO A 156 -2.87 -1.28 -18.56
C PRO A 156 -2.66 0.04 -19.31
N PHE A 157 -2.64 1.17 -18.59
CA PHE A 157 -2.37 2.49 -19.14
C PHE A 157 -1.04 2.53 -19.90
N LEU A 158 0.06 2.17 -19.25
CA LEU A 158 1.38 2.19 -19.89
C LEU A 158 1.46 1.26 -21.09
N SER A 159 0.79 0.12 -21.04
CA SER A 159 0.72 -0.83 -22.14
C SER A 159 -0.08 -0.27 -23.31
N GLU A 160 -1.26 0.30 -23.06
CA GLU A 160 -2.17 0.82 -24.09
C GLU A 160 -1.57 2.01 -24.84
N ILE A 161 -0.87 2.92 -24.12
CA ILE A 161 -0.19 4.06 -24.77
C ILE A 161 1.15 3.68 -25.45
N GLY A 162 1.49 2.38 -25.50
CA GLY A 162 2.65 1.88 -26.23
C GLY A 162 4.00 2.03 -25.51
N VAL A 163 4.01 2.12 -24.19
CA VAL A 163 5.26 2.15 -23.41
C VAL A 163 5.91 0.77 -23.44
N ALA A 164 7.12 0.67 -23.97
CA ALA A 164 7.88 -0.57 -23.96
C ALA A 164 8.25 -0.99 -22.54
N ASN A 165 8.07 -2.29 -22.21
CA ASN A 165 8.37 -2.91 -20.93
C ASN A 165 7.77 -2.13 -19.72
N PRO A 166 6.43 -2.02 -19.62
CA PRO A 166 5.77 -1.24 -18.59
C PRO A 166 6.08 -1.78 -17.17
N THR A 167 6.04 -3.10 -16.97
CA THR A 167 6.33 -3.75 -15.70
C THR A 167 7.77 -3.45 -15.22
N GLY A 168 8.75 -3.57 -16.13
CA GLY A 168 10.13 -3.22 -15.84
C GLY A 168 10.31 -1.74 -15.47
N LYS A 169 9.61 -0.82 -16.16
CA LYS A 169 9.66 0.61 -15.82
C LYS A 169 8.99 0.92 -14.48
N MET A 170 7.95 0.20 -14.11
CA MET A 170 7.30 0.35 -12.81
C MET A 170 8.24 0.02 -11.64
N THR A 171 9.29 -0.78 -11.83
CA THR A 171 10.28 -1.05 -10.77
C THR A 171 11.06 0.21 -10.33
N ILE A 172 11.09 1.26 -11.15
CA ILE A 172 11.63 2.58 -10.76
C ILE A 172 10.88 3.14 -9.54
N GLY A 173 9.57 2.88 -9.46
CA GLY A 173 8.75 3.26 -8.32
C GLY A 173 9.19 2.58 -7.03
N GLN A 174 9.47 1.27 -7.08
CA GLN A 174 9.95 0.52 -5.94
C GLN A 174 11.39 0.90 -5.55
N ALA A 175 12.25 1.18 -6.54
CA ALA A 175 13.60 1.70 -6.26
C ALA A 175 13.53 3.08 -5.55
N SER A 176 12.63 3.94 -5.99
CA SER A 176 12.33 5.22 -5.34
C SER A 176 11.81 5.01 -3.91
N GLU A 177 10.94 4.03 -3.67
CA GLU A 177 10.44 3.67 -2.35
C GLU A 177 11.59 3.29 -1.41
N VAL A 178 12.53 2.44 -1.85
CA VAL A 178 13.73 2.13 -1.06
C VAL A 178 14.49 3.40 -0.65
N LEU A 179 14.71 4.31 -1.60
CA LEU A 179 15.44 5.55 -1.34
C LEU A 179 14.71 6.44 -0.33
N PHE A 180 13.43 6.72 -0.55
CA PHE A 180 12.66 7.63 0.31
C PHE A 180 12.35 7.03 1.68
N MET A 181 12.23 5.71 1.78
CA MET A 181 12.11 5.01 3.05
C MET A 181 13.36 5.19 3.93
N LEU A 182 14.55 5.10 3.34
CA LEU A 182 15.81 5.37 4.05
C LEU A 182 15.97 6.84 4.45
N LEU A 183 15.41 7.75 3.65
CA LEU A 183 15.45 9.20 3.93
C LEU A 183 14.34 9.65 4.91
N LEU A 184 13.33 8.83 5.15
CA LEU A 184 12.16 9.18 5.93
C LEU A 184 12.47 9.74 7.34
N PRO A 185 13.42 9.17 8.11
CA PRO A 185 13.79 9.72 9.42
C PRO A 185 14.32 11.16 9.37
N LEU A 186 15.01 11.54 8.29
CA LEU A 186 15.50 12.91 8.09
C LEU A 186 14.34 13.88 7.84
N PHE A 187 13.35 13.46 7.06
CA PHE A 187 12.14 14.24 6.81
C PHE A 187 11.33 14.45 8.09
N PHE A 188 11.16 13.42 8.90
CA PHE A 188 10.50 13.55 10.20
C PHE A 188 11.20 14.55 11.11
N LYS A 189 12.51 14.44 11.23
CA LYS A 189 13.31 15.34 12.07
C LYS A 189 13.20 16.79 11.61
N LYS A 190 13.20 17.02 10.29
CA LYS A 190 13.23 18.39 9.72
C LYS A 190 11.84 19.03 9.63
N PHE A 191 10.83 18.27 9.23
CA PHE A 191 9.52 18.80 8.84
C PHE A 191 8.39 18.38 9.79
N GLY A 192 8.59 17.33 10.56
CA GLY A 192 7.57 16.73 11.42
C GLY A 192 6.52 15.93 10.65
N PHE A 193 5.65 15.26 11.39
CA PHE A 193 4.70 14.29 10.85
C PHE A 193 3.72 14.92 9.85
N LYS A 194 3.03 16.00 10.23
CA LYS A 194 1.99 16.63 9.38
C LYS A 194 2.52 17.02 8.01
N LYS A 195 3.71 17.66 7.96
CA LYS A 195 4.27 18.11 6.69
C LYS A 195 4.76 16.95 5.83
N THR A 196 5.27 15.89 6.45
CA THR A 196 5.69 14.68 5.74
C THR A 196 4.49 14.00 5.08
N ILE A 197 3.39 13.82 5.79
CA ILE A 197 2.14 13.28 5.23
C ILE A 197 1.62 14.14 4.08
N LEU A 198 1.58 15.47 4.26
CA LEU A 198 1.14 16.40 3.21
C LEU A 198 2.03 16.32 1.96
N ALA A 199 3.34 16.15 2.11
CA ALA A 199 4.25 15.95 0.98
C ALA A 199 3.93 14.65 0.23
N GLY A 200 3.60 13.56 0.94
CA GLY A 200 3.13 12.32 0.33
C GLY A 200 1.83 12.50 -0.46
N MET A 201 0.85 13.21 0.11
CA MET A 201 -0.43 13.49 -0.57
C MET A 201 -0.24 14.39 -1.81
N LEU A 202 0.64 15.41 -1.72
CA LEU A 202 0.97 16.25 -2.87
C LEU A 202 1.63 15.43 -3.98
N ALA A 203 2.52 14.51 -3.62
CA ALA A 203 3.17 13.63 -4.59
C ALA A 203 2.15 12.76 -5.34
N TRP A 204 1.06 12.28 -4.70
CA TRP A 204 -0.04 11.61 -5.40
C TRP A 204 -0.72 12.51 -6.42
N THR A 205 -1.08 13.73 -6.05
CA THR A 205 -1.68 14.70 -6.96
C THR A 205 -0.80 14.93 -8.17
N LEU A 206 0.48 15.24 -7.95
CA LEU A 206 1.44 15.51 -9.02
C LEU A 206 1.65 14.28 -9.91
N ARG A 207 1.75 13.09 -9.33
CA ARG A 207 1.92 11.83 -10.05
C ARG A 207 0.80 11.59 -11.06
N TYR A 208 -0.46 11.76 -10.67
CA TYR A 208 -1.58 11.54 -11.55
C TYR A 208 -1.73 12.64 -12.61
N ILE A 209 -1.37 13.89 -12.30
CA ILE A 209 -1.25 14.94 -13.31
C ILE A 209 -0.18 14.57 -14.37
N LEU A 210 0.97 14.05 -13.93
CA LEU A 210 2.03 13.59 -14.83
C LEU A 210 1.60 12.42 -15.69
N PHE A 211 0.77 11.49 -15.16
CA PHE A 211 0.20 10.39 -15.95
C PHE A 211 -0.86 10.89 -16.93
N ALA A 212 -1.68 11.87 -16.54
CA ALA A 212 -2.72 12.44 -17.40
C ALA A 212 -2.16 13.10 -18.67
N TYR A 213 -0.98 13.71 -18.58
CA TYR A 213 -0.36 14.43 -19.69
C TYR A 213 0.87 13.73 -20.27
N GLY A 214 1.34 12.63 -19.64
CA GLY A 214 2.46 11.83 -20.14
C GLY A 214 2.05 10.96 -21.34
N ASN A 215 3.02 10.68 -22.20
CA ASN A 215 2.85 9.78 -23.36
C ASN A 215 4.15 9.00 -23.63
N ALA A 216 4.10 8.03 -24.54
CA ALA A 216 5.26 7.21 -24.87
C ALA A 216 6.35 7.93 -25.70
N GLY A 217 6.06 9.13 -26.22
CA GLY A 217 6.95 9.97 -27.01
C GLY A 217 7.65 11.04 -26.17
N GLU A 218 7.45 12.32 -26.55
CA GLU A 218 8.09 13.46 -25.90
C GLU A 218 7.71 13.61 -24.42
N GLY A 219 6.52 13.16 -24.01
CA GLY A 219 6.03 13.13 -22.62
C GLY A 219 6.51 11.96 -21.78
N ALA A 220 7.38 11.09 -22.28
CA ALA A 220 7.84 9.89 -21.57
C ALA A 220 8.53 10.22 -20.23
N PHE A 221 9.21 11.37 -20.13
CA PHE A 221 9.81 11.83 -18.89
C PHE A 221 8.75 12.06 -17.79
N MET A 222 7.54 12.51 -18.14
CA MET A 222 6.44 12.69 -17.18
C MET A 222 6.02 11.34 -16.59
N LEU A 223 5.95 10.29 -17.41
CA LEU A 223 5.64 8.95 -16.95
C LEU A 223 6.71 8.44 -15.97
N ILE A 224 7.98 8.60 -16.31
CA ILE A 224 9.09 8.16 -15.46
C ILE A 224 9.10 8.91 -14.12
N VAL A 225 8.94 10.24 -14.14
CA VAL A 225 8.83 11.05 -12.91
C VAL A 225 7.59 10.65 -12.13
N GLY A 226 6.44 10.47 -12.79
CA GLY A 226 5.21 10.00 -12.15
C GLY A 226 5.37 8.63 -11.47
N ILE A 227 6.08 7.69 -12.10
CA ILE A 227 6.42 6.41 -11.50
C ILE A 227 7.37 6.61 -10.30
N ALA A 228 8.41 7.41 -10.44
CA ALA A 228 9.40 7.66 -9.38
C ALA A 228 8.80 8.37 -8.15
N LEU A 229 7.74 9.16 -8.30
CA LEU A 229 7.01 9.74 -7.16
C LEU A 229 6.37 8.70 -6.24
N HIS A 230 6.33 7.42 -6.64
CA HIS A 230 5.76 6.35 -5.84
C HIS A 230 6.34 6.26 -4.44
N GLY A 231 7.66 6.34 -4.30
CA GLY A 231 8.31 6.27 -3.00
C GLY A 231 7.86 7.40 -2.06
N ILE A 232 7.79 8.64 -2.56
CA ILE A 232 7.32 9.76 -1.76
C ILE A 232 5.83 9.57 -1.37
N CYS A 233 4.97 9.19 -2.33
CA CYS A 233 3.57 8.95 -2.06
C CYS A 233 3.39 7.91 -0.96
N TYR A 234 4.05 6.77 -1.12
CA TYR A 234 3.82 5.59 -0.29
C TYR A 234 4.46 5.74 1.08
N ASP A 235 5.76 6.06 1.14
CA ASP A 235 6.50 6.10 2.40
C ASP A 235 6.08 7.25 3.29
N PHE A 236 5.90 8.43 2.70
CA PHE A 236 5.55 9.63 3.47
C PHE A 236 4.12 9.59 3.99
N PHE A 237 3.25 8.76 3.41
CA PHE A 237 1.91 8.56 3.94
C PHE A 237 1.82 7.27 4.77
N PHE A 238 2.05 6.10 4.18
CA PHE A 238 1.76 4.82 4.84
C PHE A 238 2.79 4.46 5.90
N VAL A 239 4.09 4.53 5.60
CA VAL A 239 5.13 4.19 6.58
C VAL A 239 5.09 5.19 7.74
N SER A 240 4.94 6.47 7.43
CA SER A 240 4.71 7.52 8.44
C SER A 240 3.47 7.25 9.28
N GLY A 241 2.38 6.87 8.62
CA GLY A 241 1.11 6.56 9.27
C GLY A 241 1.19 5.36 10.21
N GLN A 242 1.94 4.33 9.86
CA GLN A 242 2.18 3.18 10.72
C GLN A 242 2.95 3.58 11.99
N ILE A 243 3.99 4.42 11.85
CA ILE A 243 4.75 4.97 12.99
C ILE A 243 3.86 5.86 13.87
N TYR A 244 3.04 6.71 13.26
CA TYR A 244 2.09 7.56 13.98
C TYR A 244 1.08 6.73 14.77
N THR A 245 0.51 5.71 14.14
CA THR A 245 -0.44 4.80 14.76
C THR A 245 0.17 4.07 15.96
N ASP A 246 1.40 3.57 15.82
CA ASP A 246 2.12 2.93 16.93
C ASP A 246 2.33 3.88 18.11
N THR A 247 2.74 5.10 17.83
CA THR A 247 2.97 6.13 18.86
C THR A 247 1.68 6.53 19.58
N LYS A 248 0.56 6.66 18.83
CA LYS A 248 -0.76 7.04 19.41
C LYS A 248 -1.41 5.89 20.19
N ALA A 249 -1.22 4.66 19.74
CA ALA A 249 -1.82 3.48 20.38
C ALA A 249 -1.25 3.20 21.78
N GLY A 250 0.00 3.57 22.03
CA GLY A 250 0.72 3.17 23.22
C GLY A 250 0.90 1.66 23.33
N GLU A 251 1.56 1.16 24.36
CA GLU A 251 1.90 -0.26 24.49
C GLU A 251 0.67 -1.19 24.48
N LYS A 252 -0.45 -0.73 25.04
CA LYS A 252 -1.66 -1.54 25.24
C LYS A 252 -2.36 -1.90 23.91
N TYR A 253 -2.39 -0.99 22.92
CA TYR A 253 -3.24 -1.14 21.73
C TYR A 253 -2.47 -1.24 20.42
N LYS A 254 -1.14 -1.37 20.45
CA LYS A 254 -0.29 -1.36 19.23
C LYS A 254 -0.81 -2.28 18.12
N SER A 255 -0.99 -3.55 18.42
CA SER A 255 -1.42 -4.55 17.43
C SER A 255 -2.83 -4.28 16.89
N ALA A 256 -3.77 -3.95 17.79
CA ALA A 256 -5.14 -3.64 17.41
C ALA A 256 -5.24 -2.36 16.57
N ALA A 257 -4.43 -1.34 16.89
CA ALA A 257 -4.38 -0.09 16.14
C ALA A 257 -3.77 -0.27 14.74
N GLN A 258 -2.72 -1.07 14.60
CA GLN A 258 -2.18 -1.44 13.28
C GLN A 258 -3.21 -2.22 12.46
N GLY A 259 -3.95 -3.14 13.10
CA GLY A 259 -5.08 -3.85 12.47
C GLY A 259 -6.17 -2.89 12.00
N LEU A 260 -6.54 -1.91 12.83
CA LEU A 260 -7.57 -0.91 12.52
C LEU A 260 -7.15 -0.05 11.29
N ILE A 261 -5.90 0.39 11.21
CA ILE A 261 -5.40 1.14 10.05
C ILE A 261 -5.27 0.25 8.83
N THR A 262 -4.86 -1.00 8.98
CA THR A 262 -4.83 -1.96 7.87
C THR A 262 -6.24 -2.19 7.31
N LEU A 263 -7.25 -2.33 8.17
CA LEU A 263 -8.65 -2.44 7.76
C LEU A 263 -9.12 -1.16 7.05
N ALA A 264 -8.79 0.02 7.57
CA ALA A 264 -9.15 1.29 6.97
C ALA A 264 -8.56 1.45 5.55
N THR A 265 -7.29 1.11 5.39
CA THR A 265 -6.54 1.27 4.13
C THR A 265 -6.83 0.13 3.16
N TYR A 266 -6.26 -1.05 3.40
CA TYR A 266 -6.34 -2.21 2.50
C TYR A 266 -7.71 -2.90 2.51
N GLY A 267 -8.52 -2.71 3.56
CA GLY A 267 -9.91 -3.16 3.58
C GLY A 267 -10.84 -2.14 2.92
N VAL A 268 -11.35 -1.19 3.70
CA VAL A 268 -12.42 -0.27 3.28
C VAL A 268 -11.97 0.66 2.14
N GLY A 269 -10.81 1.32 2.29
CA GLY A 269 -10.34 2.29 1.32
C GLY A 269 -10.07 1.69 -0.06
N MET A 270 -9.39 0.54 -0.11
CA MET A 270 -9.11 -0.15 -1.37
C MET A 270 -10.36 -0.77 -2.00
N LEU A 271 -11.28 -1.31 -1.19
CA LEU A 271 -12.55 -1.85 -1.70
C LEU A 271 -13.34 -0.77 -2.44
N ILE A 272 -13.54 0.39 -1.79
CA ILE A 272 -14.20 1.54 -2.42
C ILE A 272 -13.40 2.00 -3.64
N GLY A 273 -12.09 2.09 -3.50
CA GLY A 273 -11.20 2.59 -4.53
C GLY A 273 -11.20 1.74 -5.80
N PHE A 274 -11.11 0.42 -5.70
CA PHE A 274 -11.17 -0.47 -6.86
C PHE A 274 -12.53 -0.43 -7.56
N TRP A 275 -13.61 -0.38 -6.77
CA TRP A 275 -14.94 -0.24 -7.33
C TRP A 275 -15.10 1.08 -8.11
N VAL A 276 -14.69 2.21 -7.50
CA VAL A 276 -14.74 3.54 -8.16
C VAL A 276 -13.82 3.57 -9.39
N ALA A 277 -12.61 3.03 -9.30
CA ALA A 277 -11.67 3.00 -10.41
C ALA A 277 -12.22 2.19 -11.59
N GLY A 278 -12.88 1.05 -11.33
CA GLY A 278 -13.53 0.26 -12.36
C GLY A 278 -14.64 1.04 -13.06
N GLN A 279 -15.58 1.63 -12.30
CA GLN A 279 -16.68 2.43 -12.88
C GLN A 279 -16.18 3.62 -13.71
N ILE A 280 -15.11 4.27 -13.27
CA ILE A 280 -14.54 5.40 -14.01
C ILE A 280 -13.83 4.91 -15.28
N SER A 281 -13.06 3.82 -15.23
CA SER A 281 -12.43 3.25 -16.40
C SER A 281 -13.47 2.85 -17.45
N ASP A 282 -14.56 2.19 -17.05
CA ASP A 282 -15.65 1.82 -17.94
C ASP A 282 -16.37 3.07 -18.54
N THR A 283 -16.52 4.14 -17.75
CA THR A 283 -17.18 5.38 -18.20
C THR A 283 -16.36 6.10 -19.27
N TYR A 284 -15.04 6.04 -19.18
CA TYR A 284 -14.10 6.68 -20.12
C TYR A 284 -13.55 5.71 -21.15
N LEU A 285 -14.19 4.57 -21.38
CA LEU A 285 -13.92 3.67 -22.49
C LEU A 285 -14.47 4.31 -23.77
N LEU A 286 -13.62 4.48 -24.78
CA LEU A 286 -13.96 5.05 -26.07
C LEU A 286 -14.52 4.00 -27.03
N SER A 287 -15.18 4.44 -28.09
CA SER A 287 -15.84 3.55 -29.08
C SER A 287 -14.89 2.66 -29.87
N ASP A 288 -13.60 3.00 -29.91
CA ASP A 288 -12.54 2.22 -30.53
C ASP A 288 -11.90 1.18 -29.61
N GLY A 289 -12.38 1.10 -28.34
CA GLY A 289 -11.87 0.19 -27.31
C GLY A 289 -10.67 0.73 -26.55
N SER A 290 -10.19 1.93 -26.84
CA SER A 290 -9.18 2.64 -26.05
C SER A 290 -9.81 3.40 -24.88
N HIS A 291 -8.98 3.94 -23.97
CA HIS A 291 -9.45 4.71 -22.82
C HIS A 291 -9.03 6.18 -22.92
N ASP A 292 -9.89 7.08 -22.44
CA ASP A 292 -9.52 8.48 -22.18
C ASP A 292 -8.69 8.55 -20.88
N TRP A 293 -7.42 8.21 -20.98
CA TRP A 293 -6.50 8.18 -19.84
C TRP A 293 -6.31 9.54 -19.18
N THR A 294 -6.45 10.63 -19.93
CA THR A 294 -6.34 11.98 -19.35
C THR A 294 -7.39 12.19 -18.28
N ASN A 295 -8.66 11.93 -18.59
CA ASN A 295 -9.74 12.09 -17.61
C ASN A 295 -9.67 11.04 -16.50
N ILE A 296 -9.31 9.78 -16.82
CA ILE A 296 -9.15 8.72 -15.82
C ILE A 296 -8.11 9.09 -14.77
N TRP A 297 -7.00 9.77 -15.13
CA TRP A 297 -5.97 10.17 -14.17
C TRP A 297 -6.23 11.52 -13.49
N LEU A 298 -6.91 12.47 -14.15
CA LEU A 298 -7.23 13.76 -13.53
C LEU A 298 -8.23 13.63 -12.37
N LEU A 299 -9.14 12.66 -12.41
CA LEU A 299 -10.11 12.45 -11.34
C LEU A 299 -9.43 12.05 -10.00
N PRO A 300 -8.59 11.01 -9.92
CA PRO A 300 -7.87 10.71 -8.69
C PRO A 300 -6.86 11.80 -8.30
N ALA A 301 -6.31 12.58 -9.25
CA ALA A 301 -5.48 13.75 -8.94
C ALA A 301 -6.27 14.82 -8.18
N ALA A 302 -7.44 15.19 -8.69
CA ALA A 302 -8.33 16.17 -8.06
C ALA A 302 -8.80 15.67 -6.69
N PHE A 303 -9.18 14.39 -6.60
CA PHE A 303 -9.61 13.79 -5.34
C PHE A 303 -8.49 13.81 -4.29
N ALA A 304 -7.26 13.39 -4.65
CA ALA A 304 -6.11 13.43 -3.76
C ALA A 304 -5.81 14.87 -3.27
N LEU A 305 -5.95 15.86 -4.14
CA LEU A 305 -5.79 17.28 -3.79
C LEU A 305 -6.83 17.73 -2.76
N VAL A 306 -8.09 17.33 -2.92
CA VAL A 306 -9.16 17.64 -1.96
C VAL A 306 -8.87 16.98 -0.60
N VAL A 307 -8.51 15.70 -0.60
CA VAL A 307 -8.16 14.98 0.64
C VAL A 307 -6.97 15.65 1.34
N MET A 308 -5.95 16.05 0.59
CA MET A 308 -4.80 16.82 1.11
C MET A 308 -5.24 18.13 1.75
N GLY A 309 -6.12 18.89 1.09
CA GLY A 309 -6.66 20.16 1.61
C GLY A 309 -7.43 19.97 2.92
N LEU A 310 -8.30 18.95 2.98
CA LEU A 310 -9.04 18.61 4.19
C LEU A 310 -8.09 18.19 5.33
N PHE A 311 -7.10 17.35 5.04
CA PHE A 311 -6.09 16.97 6.03
C PHE A 311 -5.30 18.19 6.53
N ALA A 312 -4.87 19.08 5.63
CA ALA A 312 -4.14 20.31 6.00
C ALA A 312 -4.93 21.21 6.95
N LEU A 313 -6.25 21.33 6.72
CA LEU A 313 -7.14 22.19 7.51
C LEU A 313 -7.49 21.58 8.87
N PHE A 314 -7.81 20.30 8.90
CA PHE A 314 -8.40 19.67 10.10
C PHE A 314 -7.40 18.93 10.99
N PHE A 315 -6.30 18.41 10.44
CA PHE A 315 -5.25 17.77 11.23
C PHE A 315 -4.38 18.84 11.91
N LYS A 316 -4.32 18.83 13.23
CA LYS A 316 -3.47 19.75 13.98
C LYS A 316 -2.05 19.21 14.07
N ASN A 317 -1.07 20.13 14.03
CA ASN A 317 0.33 19.74 14.18
C ASN A 317 0.59 19.23 15.60
N GLU A 318 1.07 18.00 15.70
CA GLU A 318 1.44 17.36 16.97
C GLU A 318 2.94 17.11 16.99
N LYS A 319 3.55 17.38 18.15
CA LYS A 319 4.91 16.89 18.40
C LYS A 319 4.80 15.42 18.77
N ILE A 320 5.14 14.55 17.84
CA ILE A 320 5.31 13.13 18.13
C ILE A 320 6.63 13.03 18.89
N ALA A 321 6.54 12.76 20.19
CA ALA A 321 7.72 12.52 21.02
C ALA A 321 8.25 11.14 20.65
N TYR A 322 9.25 11.09 19.79
CA TYR A 322 10.07 9.91 19.68
C TYR A 322 10.85 9.79 20.99
N LYS A 323 10.63 8.72 21.73
CA LYS A 323 11.48 8.42 22.87
C LYS A 323 12.91 8.28 22.35
N SER A 324 13.75 9.27 22.68
CA SER A 324 15.19 9.26 22.42
C SER A 324 15.89 8.20 23.27
#